data_fbe0d70d63c45c942c6aea6995d15b05
#
_entry.id   fbe0d70d63c45c942c6aea6995d15b05
#
_cell.length_a   1.000
_cell.length_b   1.000
_cell.length_c   1.000
_cell.angle_alpha   90.00
_cell.angle_beta   90.00
_cell.angle_gamma   90.00
#
_symmetry.space_group_name_H-M   'P 1'
#
loop_
_entity.id
_entity.type
_entity.pdbx_description
1 polymer ?
#
loop_
_entity_poly.entity_id
_entity_poly.type
_entity_poly.pdbx_seq_one_letter_code
_entity_poly.pdbx_strand_id
1 'polypeptide(L)'
;MKNYLYLLLTVALATGAYSCKKDNAGKLTPSCDGSHPTYQTSIKSIIDTRCATSNCHPNYASYDGLLPALQGGDFRREVLVNQTMPEGSSLTQDQINKIQCWVNDGFPEN
;
A
#
# COMPACT_ATOMS: atom_id res chain seq x y z
N MET A 1 0.89 -41.17 -48.17
CA MET A 1 1.01 -41.40 -46.71
C MET A 1 2.22 -40.70 -46.07
N LYS A 2 3.11 -40.08 -46.83
CA LYS A 2 4.27 -39.38 -46.24
C LYS A 2 3.98 -37.92 -45.83
N ASN A 3 2.90 -37.33 -46.25
CA ASN A 3 2.61 -35.91 -46.01
C ASN A 3 1.78 -35.63 -44.74
N TYR A 4 1.20 -36.64 -44.12
CA TYR A 4 0.43 -36.46 -42.87
C TYR A 4 1.31 -36.42 -41.62
N LEU A 5 2.53 -36.95 -41.72
CA LEU A 5 3.43 -36.98 -40.55
C LEU A 5 4.04 -35.61 -40.25
N TYR A 6 4.18 -34.74 -41.25
CA TYR A 6 4.69 -33.38 -41.05
C TYR A 6 3.64 -32.39 -40.53
N LEU A 7 2.35 -32.71 -40.75
CA LEU A 7 1.25 -31.84 -40.28
C LEU A 7 0.97 -32.01 -38.80
N LEU A 8 1.36 -33.12 -38.19
CA LEU A 8 1.20 -33.37 -36.75
C LEU A 8 2.36 -32.83 -35.90
N LEU A 9 3.50 -32.49 -36.53
CA LEU A 9 4.67 -32.00 -35.83
C LEU A 9 4.67 -30.46 -35.63
N THR A 10 3.82 -29.75 -36.37
CA THR A 10 3.77 -28.28 -36.30
C THR A 10 2.74 -27.71 -35.33
N VAL A 11 1.91 -28.53 -34.71
CA VAL A 11 0.87 -28.08 -33.77
C VAL A 11 1.38 -28.07 -32.33
N ALA A 12 2.54 -28.64 -32.02
CA ALA A 12 3.04 -28.84 -30.66
C ALA A 12 3.89 -27.68 -30.08
N LEU A 13 4.05 -26.56 -30.79
CA LEU A 13 4.97 -25.49 -30.39
C LEU A 13 4.29 -24.15 -30.06
N ALA A 14 2.97 -24.15 -29.88
CA ALA A 14 2.22 -22.94 -29.49
C ALA A 14 1.65 -23.01 -28.05
N THR A 15 2.31 -23.74 -27.14
CA THR A 15 2.07 -23.52 -25.71
C THR A 15 2.93 -22.34 -25.27
N GLY A 16 2.50 -21.15 -25.65
CA GLY A 16 3.03 -19.92 -25.08
C GLY A 16 2.96 -20.01 -23.56
N ALA A 17 4.10 -19.92 -22.90
CA ALA A 17 4.18 -19.76 -21.47
C ALA A 17 3.39 -18.50 -21.12
N TYR A 18 2.17 -18.66 -20.64
CA TYR A 18 1.48 -17.62 -19.89
C TYR A 18 2.27 -17.45 -18.59
N SER A 19 3.30 -16.62 -18.67
CA SER A 19 3.92 -16.07 -17.49
C SER A 19 2.84 -15.24 -16.81
N CYS A 20 2.22 -15.77 -15.77
CA CYS A 20 1.52 -14.97 -14.80
C CYS A 20 2.57 -14.05 -14.17
N LYS A 21 2.80 -12.88 -14.78
CA LYS A 21 3.33 -11.75 -14.06
C LYS A 21 2.32 -11.51 -12.94
N LYS A 22 2.74 -11.77 -11.72
CA LYS A 22 2.09 -11.26 -10.54
C LYS A 22 2.31 -9.75 -10.61
N ASP A 23 1.48 -9.09 -11.40
CA ASP A 23 1.40 -7.64 -11.39
C ASP A 23 1.00 -7.31 -9.96
N ASN A 24 1.84 -6.58 -9.25
CA ASN A 24 1.48 -5.90 -8.01
C ASN A 24 0.52 -4.74 -8.36
N ALA A 25 -0.46 -5.03 -9.23
CA ALA A 25 -1.54 -4.14 -9.59
C ALA A 25 -2.38 -3.92 -8.34
N GLY A 26 -2.12 -2.81 -7.64
CA GLY A 26 -2.84 -2.42 -6.45
C GLY A 26 -2.00 -1.77 -5.36
N LYS A 27 -0.69 -2.00 -5.30
CA LYS A 27 0.17 -1.29 -4.35
C LYS A 27 0.61 0.05 -4.94
N LEU A 28 0.37 1.11 -4.16
CA LEU A 28 0.86 2.44 -4.48
C LEU A 28 2.35 2.54 -4.13
N THR A 29 3.09 3.36 -4.84
CA THR A 29 4.50 3.65 -4.48
C THR A 29 4.52 4.90 -3.60
N PRO A 30 4.84 4.77 -2.30
CA PRO A 30 4.97 5.93 -1.43
C PRO A 30 6.12 6.82 -1.91
N SER A 31 5.85 8.12 -2.02
CA SER A 31 6.83 9.11 -2.44
C SER A 31 6.64 10.38 -1.63
N CYS A 32 7.72 10.93 -1.08
CA CYS A 32 7.68 12.23 -0.43
C CYS A 32 8.15 13.31 -1.40
N ASP A 33 7.34 14.36 -1.54
CA ASP A 33 7.57 15.50 -2.43
C ASP A 33 8.36 16.64 -1.78
N GLY A 34 8.88 16.41 -0.56
CA GLY A 34 9.57 17.41 0.25
C GLY A 34 8.65 18.27 1.12
N SER A 35 7.35 17.99 1.13
CA SER A 35 6.44 18.63 2.10
C SER A 35 6.71 18.12 3.52
N HIS A 36 6.38 18.95 4.51
CA HIS A 36 6.56 18.66 5.94
C HIS A 36 5.22 18.65 6.66
N PRO A 37 4.36 17.65 6.40
CA PRO A 37 3.07 17.56 7.08
C PRO A 37 3.27 17.24 8.55
N THR A 38 2.37 17.74 9.41
CA THR A 38 2.30 17.36 10.81
C THR A 38 1.03 16.59 11.09
N TYR A 39 0.96 15.92 12.23
CA TYR A 39 -0.26 15.23 12.63
C TYR A 39 -1.46 16.17 12.62
N GLN A 40 -1.34 17.32 13.27
CA GLN A 40 -2.44 18.28 13.39
C GLN A 40 -2.86 18.91 12.07
N THR A 41 -1.93 19.19 11.15
CA THR A 41 -2.26 19.91 9.92
C THR A 41 -2.79 19.02 8.80
N SER A 42 -2.37 17.77 8.74
CA SER A 42 -2.65 16.94 7.55
C SER A 42 -2.98 15.49 7.86
N ILE A 43 -2.31 14.89 8.84
CA ILE A 43 -2.39 13.45 9.07
C ILE A 43 -3.63 13.06 9.86
N LYS A 44 -4.01 13.88 10.84
CA LYS A 44 -5.16 13.59 11.72
C LYS A 44 -6.43 13.29 10.93
N SER A 45 -6.74 14.08 9.91
CA SER A 45 -7.95 13.87 9.10
C SER A 45 -7.92 12.53 8.34
N ILE A 46 -6.75 12.09 7.91
CA ILE A 46 -6.57 10.77 7.27
C ILE A 46 -6.79 9.67 8.31
N ILE A 47 -6.17 9.78 9.47
CA ILE A 47 -6.30 8.81 10.55
C ILE A 47 -7.74 8.69 11.02
N ASP A 48 -8.41 9.81 11.29
CA ASP A 48 -9.79 9.84 11.79
C ASP A 48 -10.77 9.17 10.82
N THR A 49 -10.57 9.35 9.53
CA THR A 49 -11.49 8.84 8.50
C THR A 49 -11.15 7.44 8.01
N ARG A 50 -9.92 7.00 8.15
CA ARG A 50 -9.44 5.74 7.57
C ARG A 50 -8.98 4.69 8.59
N CYS A 51 -8.59 5.10 9.79
CA CYS A 51 -7.96 4.24 10.78
C CYS A 51 -8.71 4.23 12.10
N ALA A 52 -9.02 5.41 12.65
CA ALA A 52 -9.62 5.61 13.98
C ALA A 52 -11.14 5.43 13.99
N THR A 53 -11.65 4.53 13.17
CA THR A 53 -13.07 4.19 13.16
C THR A 53 -13.43 3.28 14.34
N SER A 54 -14.69 3.30 14.77
CA SER A 54 -15.17 2.51 15.92
C SER A 54 -14.93 1.00 15.79
N ASN A 55 -14.84 0.49 14.58
CA ASN A 55 -14.67 -0.94 14.30
C ASN A 55 -13.21 -1.36 14.06
N CYS A 56 -12.26 -0.39 14.02
CA CYS A 56 -10.86 -0.66 13.70
C CYS A 56 -9.94 -0.25 14.85
N HIS A 57 -9.45 0.99 14.87
CA HIS A 57 -8.48 1.47 15.85
C HIS A 57 -8.98 2.75 16.56
N PRO A 58 -10.02 2.68 17.40
CA PRO A 58 -10.58 3.88 18.02
C PRO A 58 -9.57 4.67 18.88
N ASN A 59 -8.56 4.01 19.41
CA ASN A 59 -7.46 4.64 20.15
C ASN A 59 -6.55 5.52 19.27
N TYR A 60 -6.55 5.34 17.93
CA TYR A 60 -5.78 6.18 17.00
C TYR A 60 -6.40 7.57 16.77
N ALA A 61 -7.55 7.86 17.38
CA ALA A 61 -8.18 9.18 17.33
C ALA A 61 -7.32 10.29 17.98
N SER A 62 -6.30 9.93 18.75
CA SER A 62 -5.34 10.86 19.33
C SER A 62 -3.92 10.52 18.87
N TYR A 63 -3.04 11.53 18.87
CA TYR A 63 -1.62 11.34 18.57
C TYR A 63 -0.97 10.34 19.55
N ASP A 64 -1.20 10.53 20.87
CA ASP A 64 -0.67 9.63 21.89
C ASP A 64 -1.14 8.18 21.73
N GLY A 65 -2.39 7.98 21.34
CA GLY A 65 -2.92 6.65 21.08
C GLY A 65 -2.30 5.97 19.85
N LEU A 66 -1.81 6.76 18.89
CA LEU A 66 -1.15 6.27 17.69
C LEU A 66 0.36 6.00 17.91
N LEU A 67 1.00 6.69 18.85
CA LEU A 67 2.44 6.63 19.09
C LEU A 67 3.01 5.21 19.22
N PRO A 68 2.41 4.26 19.94
CA PRO A 68 2.96 2.91 20.05
C PRO A 68 3.13 2.22 18.71
N ALA A 69 2.15 2.39 17.79
CA ALA A 69 2.22 1.80 16.45
C ALA A 69 3.28 2.50 15.57
N LEU A 70 3.50 3.79 15.75
CA LEU A 70 4.53 4.56 15.06
C LEU A 70 5.93 4.15 15.52
N GLN A 71 6.16 4.15 16.82
CA GLN A 71 7.44 3.83 17.44
C GLN A 71 7.83 2.36 17.25
N GLY A 72 6.85 1.46 17.30
CA GLY A 72 7.03 0.03 17.04
C GLY A 72 7.24 -0.31 15.56
N GLY A 73 6.99 0.61 14.67
CA GLY A 73 7.12 0.42 13.21
C GLY A 73 5.95 -0.33 12.55
N ASP A 74 4.97 -0.75 13.30
CA ASP A 74 3.80 -1.47 12.78
C ASP A 74 3.00 -0.59 11.81
N PHE A 75 2.78 0.67 12.16
CA PHE A 75 2.08 1.62 11.31
C PHE A 75 2.77 1.73 9.93
N ARG A 76 4.09 1.98 9.91
CA ARG A 76 4.84 2.08 8.67
C ARG A 76 4.77 0.78 7.87
N ARG A 77 4.94 -0.35 8.52
CA ARG A 77 4.93 -1.67 7.86
C ARG A 77 3.59 -1.94 7.19
N GLU A 78 2.47 -1.75 7.90
CA GLU A 78 1.16 -2.14 7.40
C GLU A 78 0.57 -1.10 6.42
N VAL A 79 0.88 0.19 6.60
CA VAL A 79 0.31 1.26 5.76
C VAL A 79 1.16 1.54 4.53
N LEU A 80 2.48 1.63 4.68
CA LEU A 80 3.37 2.05 3.58
C LEU A 80 4.02 0.88 2.85
N VAL A 81 4.38 -0.19 3.54
CA VAL A 81 5.09 -1.32 2.95
C VAL A 81 4.14 -2.40 2.46
N ASN A 82 3.37 -2.98 3.36
CA ASN A 82 2.43 -4.05 3.02
C ASN A 82 1.15 -3.53 2.37
N GLN A 83 0.72 -2.32 2.74
CA GLN A 83 -0.54 -1.70 2.33
C GLN A 83 -1.74 -2.60 2.61
N THR A 84 -1.71 -3.26 3.76
CA THR A 84 -2.80 -4.09 4.28
C THR A 84 -3.80 -3.28 5.07
N MET A 85 -3.43 -2.07 5.49
CA MET A 85 -4.29 -1.13 6.20
C MET A 85 -4.48 0.16 5.38
N PRO A 86 -5.68 0.74 5.41
CA PRO A 86 -6.89 0.30 6.10
C PRO A 86 -7.51 -0.95 5.46
N GLU A 87 -7.96 -1.89 6.30
CA GLU A 87 -8.62 -3.11 5.84
C GLU A 87 -9.96 -2.79 5.16
N GLY A 88 -10.24 -3.46 4.04
CA GLY A 88 -11.49 -3.29 3.27
C GLY A 88 -11.59 -1.97 2.49
N SER A 89 -10.57 -1.12 2.53
CA SER A 89 -10.48 0.11 1.73
C SER A 89 -9.01 0.41 1.38
N SER A 90 -8.78 1.48 0.61
CA SER A 90 -7.42 1.88 0.25
C SER A 90 -7.23 3.38 0.46
N LEU A 91 -6.00 3.76 0.77
CA LEU A 91 -5.59 5.16 0.76
C LEU A 91 -5.37 5.63 -0.68
N THR A 92 -5.53 6.92 -0.91
CA THR A 92 -5.16 7.53 -2.18
C THR A 92 -3.65 7.72 -2.26
N GLN A 93 -3.11 7.94 -3.47
CA GLN A 93 -1.70 8.23 -3.66
C GLN A 93 -1.27 9.48 -2.87
N ASP A 94 -2.10 10.53 -2.85
CA ASP A 94 -1.84 11.76 -2.07
C ASP A 94 -1.77 11.47 -0.56
N GLN A 95 -2.68 10.67 -0.03
CA GLN A 95 -2.67 10.28 1.38
C GLN A 95 -1.42 9.46 1.75
N ILE A 96 -1.04 8.50 0.92
CA ILE A 96 0.17 7.69 1.10
C ILE A 96 1.42 8.57 1.05
N ASN A 97 1.50 9.52 0.13
CA ASN A 97 2.63 10.43 0.01
C ASN A 97 2.76 11.35 1.23
N LYS A 98 1.66 11.91 1.72
CA LYS A 98 1.65 12.71 2.96
C LYS A 98 2.11 11.89 4.17
N ILE A 99 1.61 10.67 4.31
CA ILE A 99 2.04 9.77 5.38
C ILE A 99 3.52 9.44 5.24
N GLN A 100 4.02 9.20 4.03
CA GLN A 100 5.44 8.93 3.81
C GLN A 100 6.33 10.10 4.23
N CYS A 101 5.97 11.34 3.85
CA CYS A 101 6.70 12.54 4.28
C CYS A 101 6.69 12.67 5.80
N TRP A 102 5.53 12.53 6.41
CA TRP A 102 5.36 12.63 7.85
C TRP A 102 6.20 11.60 8.63
N VAL A 103 6.22 10.36 8.18
CA VAL A 103 7.04 9.30 8.80
C VAL A 103 8.53 9.58 8.60
N ASN A 104 8.95 10.07 7.42
CA ASN A 104 10.34 10.44 7.16
C ASN A 104 10.83 11.55 8.09
N ASP A 105 9.94 12.48 8.46
CA ASP A 105 10.25 13.60 9.36
C ASP A 105 10.19 13.20 10.85
N GLY A 106 9.97 11.92 11.16
CA GLY A 106 9.87 11.44 12.53
C GLY A 106 8.51 11.69 13.16
N PHE A 107 7.47 11.73 12.34
CA PHE A 107 6.06 11.89 12.71
C PHE A 107 5.76 13.06 13.67
N PRO A 108 6.12 14.30 13.31
CA PRO A 108 5.88 15.48 14.16
C PRO A 108 4.39 15.66 14.45
N GLU A 109 4.06 16.06 15.70
CA GLU A 109 2.68 16.33 16.10
C GLU A 109 2.19 17.69 15.58
N ASN A 110 3.03 18.75 15.69
CA ASN A 110 2.74 20.14 15.34
C ASN A 110 3.74 20.70 14.36
#